data_22afcc32d16b7b5763c768dabc94c61a
#
_entry.id   22afcc32d16b7b5763c768dabc94c61a
#
_cell.length_a   1.000
_cell.length_b   1.000
_cell.length_c   1.000
_cell.angle_alpha   90.00
_cell.angle_beta   90.00
_cell.angle_gamma   90.00
#
_symmetry.space_group_name_H-M   'P 1'
#
loop_
_entity.id
_entity.type
_entity.pdbx_description
1 polymer ?
#
loop_
_entity_poly.entity_id
_entity_poly.type
_entity_poly.pdbx_seq_one_letter_code
_entity_poly.pdbx_strand_id
1 'polypeptide(L)'
;MQKAVYLVLLVFTSMCWAQDSSFLAVVRVDYSSTSGKEDTQFSLDKERHIFFIESDNKEELLFYNAFLKENEESHSAGTIKSVKRIKNTKAQQVYSFEWNFENSYDAIKSKAFVTLEINESETTNKESKAIITITNEKDLQLVYKGIILYYVNPLLFYYRLEKII
;
A
#
# COMPACT_ATOMS: atom_id res chain seq x y z
N MET A 1 20.67 -27.24 27.77
CA MET A 1 20.25 -27.56 26.41
C MET A 1 18.73 -27.41 26.18
N GLN A 2 17.86 -27.79 27.10
CA GLN A 2 16.38 -27.61 26.92
C GLN A 2 15.91 -26.16 26.68
N LYS A 3 16.49 -25.15 27.35
CA LYS A 3 16.09 -23.74 27.17
C LYS A 3 16.36 -23.18 25.78
N ALA A 4 17.42 -23.66 25.10
CA ALA A 4 17.74 -23.23 23.73
C ALA A 4 16.75 -23.80 22.69
N VAL A 5 16.22 -25.01 22.93
CA VAL A 5 15.22 -25.65 22.06
C VAL A 5 13.90 -24.90 22.10
N TYR A 6 13.47 -24.41 23.29
CA TYR A 6 12.26 -23.61 23.41
C TYR A 6 12.37 -22.24 22.72
N LEU A 7 13.54 -21.60 22.76
CA LEU A 7 13.76 -20.32 22.09
C LEU A 7 13.69 -20.48 20.55
N VAL A 8 14.27 -21.53 20.01
CA VAL A 8 14.21 -21.84 18.57
C VAL A 8 12.77 -22.16 18.14
N LEU A 9 12.03 -22.93 18.93
CA LEU A 9 10.61 -23.22 18.66
C LEU A 9 9.75 -21.95 18.70
N LEU A 10 10.00 -21.02 19.63
CA LEU A 10 9.27 -19.74 19.75
C LEU A 10 9.55 -18.82 18.55
N VAL A 11 10.79 -18.80 18.05
CA VAL A 11 11.16 -18.05 16.84
C VAL A 11 10.51 -18.66 15.60
N PHE A 12 10.45 -20.00 15.49
CA PHE A 12 9.77 -20.67 14.37
C PHE A 12 8.25 -20.47 14.40
N THR A 13 7.62 -20.47 15.57
CA THR A 13 6.17 -20.20 15.67
C THR A 13 5.83 -18.75 15.35
N SER A 14 6.66 -17.78 15.72
CA SER A 14 6.46 -16.38 15.33
C SER A 14 6.69 -16.13 13.82
N MET A 15 7.58 -16.90 13.17
CA MET A 15 7.73 -16.87 11.72
C MET A 15 6.54 -17.51 10.97
N CYS A 16 5.88 -18.53 11.54
CA CYS A 16 4.68 -19.12 10.93
C CYS A 16 3.46 -18.20 10.97
N TRP A 17 3.36 -17.28 11.93
CA TRP A 17 2.26 -16.30 12.00
C TRP A 17 2.45 -15.13 11.04
N ALA A 18 3.66 -14.89 10.51
CA ALA A 18 3.93 -13.87 9.49
C ALA A 18 3.59 -14.34 8.06
N GLN A 19 3.17 -15.58 7.86
CA GLN A 19 2.91 -16.16 6.53
C GLN A 19 1.48 -15.96 6.00
N ASP A 20 0.54 -15.45 6.80
CA ASP A 20 -0.86 -15.31 6.37
C ASP A 20 -1.26 -13.91 5.88
N SER A 21 -0.44 -12.89 6.06
CA SER A 21 -0.70 -11.59 5.45
C SER A 21 -0.12 -11.55 4.03
N SER A 22 -0.99 -11.68 3.05
CA SER A 22 -0.62 -11.68 1.62
C SER A 22 -0.33 -10.26 1.13
N PHE A 23 0.75 -9.65 1.62
CA PHE A 23 1.23 -8.37 1.08
C PHE A 23 1.63 -8.54 -0.38
N LEU A 24 1.02 -7.77 -1.26
CA LEU A 24 1.34 -7.75 -2.68
C LEU A 24 2.35 -6.65 -3.01
N ALA A 25 2.20 -5.49 -2.39
CA ALA A 25 3.17 -4.40 -2.51
C ALA A 25 3.13 -3.50 -1.27
N VAL A 26 4.28 -2.89 -0.95
CA VAL A 26 4.44 -1.91 0.13
C VAL A 26 5.18 -0.70 -0.39
N VAL A 27 4.61 0.48 -0.20
CA VAL A 27 5.20 1.77 -0.58
C VAL A 27 5.49 2.57 0.68
N ARG A 28 6.75 2.96 0.89
CA ARG A 28 7.12 3.95 1.90
C ARG A 28 6.97 5.34 1.28
N VAL A 29 6.22 6.20 1.94
CA VAL A 29 5.97 7.57 1.48
C VAL A 29 7.13 8.48 1.90
N ASP A 30 7.75 9.15 0.92
CA ASP A 30 8.85 10.10 1.12
C ASP A 30 8.40 11.56 0.90
N TYR A 31 7.24 11.76 0.28
CA TYR A 31 6.65 13.08 0.01
C TYR A 31 5.14 12.99 0.08
N SER A 32 4.51 14.01 0.66
CA SER A 32 3.06 14.17 0.62
C SER A 32 2.63 15.62 0.38
N SER A 33 1.47 15.78 -0.24
CA SER A 33 0.79 17.07 -0.35
C SER A 33 -0.72 16.91 -0.29
N THR A 34 -1.38 17.93 0.25
CA THR A 34 -2.84 18.03 0.32
C THR A 34 -3.29 19.23 -0.50
N SER A 35 -4.10 19.00 -1.54
CA SER A 35 -4.59 20.02 -2.47
C SER A 35 -3.48 20.94 -3.01
N GLY A 36 -2.33 20.34 -3.35
CA GLY A 36 -1.17 21.06 -3.89
C GLY A 36 -0.27 21.73 -2.84
N LYS A 37 -0.66 21.72 -1.55
CA LYS A 37 0.19 22.21 -0.47
C LYS A 37 0.99 21.06 0.13
N GLU A 38 2.31 21.17 0.12
CA GLU A 38 3.21 20.19 0.70
C GLU A 38 3.00 20.04 2.21
N ASP A 39 2.93 18.79 2.67
CA ASP A 39 2.85 18.39 4.07
C ASP A 39 3.79 17.20 4.39
N THR A 40 4.88 17.11 3.65
CA THR A 40 5.89 16.02 3.72
C THR A 40 6.40 15.81 5.13
N GLN A 41 6.66 16.90 5.87
CA GLN A 41 7.18 16.80 7.25
C GLN A 41 6.25 15.99 8.14
N PHE A 42 4.94 16.20 8.03
CA PHE A 42 3.96 15.42 8.79
C PHE A 42 3.98 13.94 8.44
N SER A 43 4.19 13.59 7.17
CA SER A 43 4.29 12.20 6.72
C SER A 43 5.58 11.52 7.19
N LEU A 44 6.71 12.24 7.18
CA LEU A 44 8.00 11.72 7.65
C LEU A 44 8.01 11.51 9.16
N ASP A 45 7.47 12.45 9.93
CA ASP A 45 7.40 12.38 11.40
C ASP A 45 6.56 11.17 11.88
N LYS A 46 5.68 10.64 11.02
CA LYS A 46 4.76 9.55 11.35
C LYS A 46 4.97 8.26 10.55
N GLU A 47 6.01 8.20 9.73
CA GLU A 47 6.31 7.02 8.89
C GLU A 47 5.08 6.48 8.14
N ARG A 48 4.62 7.23 7.16
CA ARG A 48 3.49 6.80 6.35
C ARG A 48 3.88 5.69 5.36
N HIS A 49 3.06 4.63 5.36
CA HIS A 49 3.16 3.53 4.41
C HIS A 49 1.83 3.28 3.70
N ILE A 50 1.92 2.75 2.50
CA ILE A 50 0.77 2.30 1.73
C ILE A 50 0.98 0.83 1.39
N PHE A 51 -0.04 0.02 1.67
CA PHE A 51 -0.01 -1.42 1.50
C PHE A 51 -1.08 -1.85 0.51
N PHE A 52 -0.74 -2.80 -0.35
CA PHE A 52 -1.67 -3.57 -1.15
C PHE A 52 -1.66 -5.00 -0.63
N ILE A 53 -2.81 -5.48 -0.17
CA ILE A 53 -2.94 -6.75 0.54
C ILE A 53 -4.06 -7.57 -0.08
N GLU A 54 -3.81 -8.86 -0.32
CA GLU A 54 -4.87 -9.81 -0.64
C GLU A 54 -5.76 -10.01 0.59
N SER A 55 -7.07 -10.04 0.42
CA SER A 55 -8.00 -10.44 1.49
C SER A 55 -7.79 -11.93 1.85
N ASP A 56 -8.20 -12.33 3.04
CA ASP A 56 -8.03 -13.69 3.56
C ASP A 56 -8.62 -14.76 2.63
N ASN A 57 -9.73 -14.45 1.97
CA ASN A 57 -10.36 -15.33 0.98
C ASN A 57 -9.74 -15.26 -0.42
N LYS A 58 -8.75 -14.38 -0.64
CA LYS A 58 -8.07 -14.12 -1.92
C LYS A 58 -8.97 -13.66 -3.06
N GLU A 59 -10.18 -13.21 -2.77
CA GLU A 59 -11.13 -12.71 -3.77
C GLU A 59 -11.00 -11.20 -3.96
N GLU A 60 -10.66 -10.48 -2.90
CA GLU A 60 -10.56 -9.02 -2.92
C GLU A 60 -9.13 -8.55 -2.73
N LEU A 61 -8.82 -7.38 -3.28
CA LEU A 61 -7.59 -6.65 -3.04
C LEU A 61 -7.90 -5.45 -2.13
N LEU A 62 -7.16 -5.37 -1.05
CA LEU A 62 -7.27 -4.32 -0.05
C LEU A 62 -6.18 -3.28 -0.26
N PHE A 63 -6.55 -2.02 -0.09
CA PHE A 63 -5.64 -0.88 -0.09
C PHE A 63 -5.67 -0.21 1.28
N TYR A 64 -4.49 -0.08 1.88
CA TYR A 64 -4.28 0.54 3.18
C TYR A 64 -3.41 1.78 3.04
N ASN A 65 -3.83 2.87 3.65
CA ASN A 65 -3.04 4.07 3.86
C ASN A 65 -2.85 4.25 5.36
N ALA A 66 -1.66 3.96 5.87
CA ALA A 66 -1.41 3.88 7.30
C ALA A 66 -0.28 4.81 7.75
N PHE A 67 -0.46 5.40 8.93
CA PHE A 67 0.63 5.97 9.72
C PHE A 67 1.07 4.96 10.76
N LEU A 68 2.36 4.63 10.76
CA LEU A 68 2.97 3.75 11.75
C LEU A 68 3.84 4.60 12.68
N LYS A 69 3.58 4.54 13.97
CA LYS A 69 4.40 5.13 15.03
C LYS A 69 4.43 4.16 16.21
N GLU A 70 5.51 4.17 16.98
CA GLU A 70 5.82 3.22 18.09
C GLU A 70 4.67 2.97 19.03
N ASN A 71 3.56 3.25 19.06
CA ASN A 71 2.38 2.93 19.89
C ASN A 71 1.08 3.55 19.35
N GLU A 72 1.11 4.10 18.15
CA GLU A 72 -0.07 4.70 17.54
C GLU A 72 -0.16 4.24 16.09
N GLU A 73 -1.14 3.44 15.77
CA GLU A 73 -1.50 3.11 14.41
C GLU A 73 -2.78 3.87 14.04
N SER A 74 -2.71 4.66 12.98
CA SER A 74 -3.89 5.25 12.36
C SER A 74 -3.89 4.88 10.89
N HIS A 75 -4.96 4.24 10.44
CA HIS A 75 -5.07 3.82 9.05
C HIS A 75 -6.46 4.07 8.48
N SER A 76 -6.50 4.09 7.16
CA SER A 76 -7.70 3.94 6.36
C SER A 76 -7.54 2.68 5.52
N ALA A 77 -8.49 1.78 5.59
CA ALA A 77 -8.41 0.47 4.96
C ALA A 77 -9.69 0.13 4.22
N GLY A 78 -9.56 -0.52 3.09
CA GLY A 78 -10.75 -0.95 2.36
C GLY A 78 -10.47 -1.58 1.00
N THR A 79 -11.54 -1.93 0.30
CA THR A 79 -11.49 -2.69 -0.94
C THR A 79 -11.28 -1.83 -2.17
N ILE A 80 -10.51 -2.36 -3.12
CA ILE A 80 -10.34 -1.81 -4.47
C ILE A 80 -11.45 -2.32 -5.37
N LYS A 81 -12.01 -1.42 -6.18
CA LYS A 81 -13.03 -1.74 -7.19
C LYS A 81 -12.81 -0.98 -8.49
N SER A 82 -13.43 -1.42 -9.58
CA SER A 82 -13.47 -0.70 -10.86
C SER A 82 -12.08 -0.28 -11.35
N VAL A 83 -11.13 -1.22 -11.32
CA VAL A 83 -9.75 -0.94 -11.75
C VAL A 83 -9.72 -0.66 -13.25
N LYS A 84 -9.00 0.37 -13.66
CA LYS A 84 -8.73 0.70 -15.06
C LYS A 84 -7.23 0.85 -15.27
N ARG A 85 -6.69 0.16 -16.25
CA ARG A 85 -5.32 0.35 -16.68
C ARG A 85 -5.23 1.52 -17.67
N ILE A 86 -4.60 2.62 -17.26
CA ILE A 86 -4.46 3.84 -18.08
C ILE A 86 -3.21 3.75 -18.94
N LYS A 87 -2.11 3.20 -18.41
CA LYS A 87 -0.84 3.05 -19.13
C LYS A 87 -0.17 1.73 -18.74
N ASN A 88 0.44 1.09 -19.73
CA ASN A 88 1.21 -0.14 -19.53
C ASN A 88 2.42 -0.13 -20.47
N THR A 89 3.56 0.34 -19.97
CA THR A 89 4.86 0.26 -20.64
C THR A 89 5.86 -0.38 -19.70
N LYS A 90 6.99 -0.85 -20.23
CA LYS A 90 8.05 -1.42 -19.37
C LYS A 90 8.56 -0.43 -18.33
N ALA A 91 8.59 0.88 -18.66
CA ALA A 91 9.11 1.91 -17.76
C ALA A 91 8.04 2.48 -16.81
N GLN A 92 6.75 2.39 -17.16
CA GLN A 92 5.69 3.03 -16.39
C GLN A 92 4.39 2.25 -16.49
N GLN A 93 3.80 2.00 -15.33
CA GLN A 93 2.46 1.44 -15.17
C GLN A 93 1.56 2.48 -14.51
N VAL A 94 0.35 2.69 -15.03
CA VAL A 94 -0.62 3.61 -14.43
C VAL A 94 -1.97 2.94 -14.35
N TYR A 95 -2.53 2.92 -13.15
CA TYR A 95 -3.86 2.39 -12.85
C TYR A 95 -4.70 3.46 -12.17
N SER A 96 -6.02 3.40 -12.37
CA SER A 96 -6.99 4.09 -11.53
C SER A 96 -8.01 3.10 -11.00
N PHE A 97 -8.52 3.36 -9.79
CA PHE A 97 -9.51 2.51 -9.15
C PHE A 97 -10.35 3.29 -8.13
N GLU A 98 -11.50 2.74 -7.80
CA GLU A 98 -12.30 3.16 -6.67
C GLU A 98 -11.80 2.46 -5.40
N TRP A 99 -11.72 3.23 -4.31
CA TRP A 99 -11.36 2.73 -2.99
C TRP A 99 -12.51 3.01 -2.03
N ASN A 100 -13.15 1.92 -1.54
CA ASN A 100 -14.17 2.01 -0.50
C ASN A 100 -13.51 1.64 0.81
N PHE A 101 -13.42 2.57 1.76
CA PHE A 101 -12.62 2.42 2.96
C PHE A 101 -13.32 2.88 4.22
N GLU A 102 -12.77 2.48 5.36
CA GLU A 102 -13.14 2.91 6.69
C GLU A 102 -11.88 3.43 7.41
N ASN A 103 -12.03 4.50 8.18
CA ASN A 103 -10.94 5.03 8.99
C ASN A 103 -10.92 4.36 10.36
N SER A 104 -9.73 4.02 10.87
CA SER A 104 -9.59 3.38 12.18
C SER A 104 -9.94 4.30 13.36
N TYR A 105 -9.92 5.62 13.16
CA TYR A 105 -10.12 6.60 14.24
C TYR A 105 -11.56 7.07 14.43
N ASP A 106 -12.43 6.95 13.45
CA ASP A 106 -13.82 7.41 13.49
C ASP A 106 -14.84 6.39 12.95
N ALA A 107 -14.37 5.28 12.40
CA ALA A 107 -15.16 4.23 11.77
C ALA A 107 -16.09 4.74 10.63
N ILE A 108 -15.77 5.90 10.05
CA ILE A 108 -16.56 6.46 8.95
C ILE A 108 -16.20 5.74 7.65
N LYS A 109 -17.24 5.20 6.99
CA LYS A 109 -17.12 4.64 5.65
C LYS A 109 -17.11 5.75 4.62
N SER A 110 -16.12 5.70 3.74
CA SER A 110 -15.88 6.71 2.74
C SER A 110 -15.47 6.08 1.41
N LYS A 111 -15.51 6.89 0.36
CA LYS A 111 -15.11 6.51 -0.99
C LYS A 111 -14.12 7.53 -1.55
N ALA A 112 -13.14 7.04 -2.30
CA ALA A 112 -12.22 7.88 -3.03
C ALA A 112 -11.88 7.25 -4.39
N PHE A 113 -11.40 8.09 -5.31
CA PHE A 113 -10.74 7.66 -6.53
C PHE A 113 -9.23 7.70 -6.32
N VAL A 114 -8.56 6.63 -6.70
CA VAL A 114 -7.12 6.51 -6.55
C VAL A 114 -6.49 6.35 -7.92
N THR A 115 -5.41 7.11 -8.16
CA THR A 115 -4.49 6.86 -9.28
C THR A 115 -3.17 6.37 -8.72
N LEU A 116 -2.73 5.22 -9.18
CA LEU A 116 -1.44 4.62 -8.87
C LEU A 116 -0.56 4.70 -10.12
N GLU A 117 0.53 5.42 -10.03
CA GLU A 117 1.57 5.46 -11.04
C GLU A 117 2.83 4.78 -10.49
N ILE A 118 3.35 3.80 -11.20
CA ILE A 118 4.58 3.09 -10.88
C ILE A 118 5.59 3.37 -11.97
N ASN A 119 6.73 3.91 -11.59
CA ASN A 119 7.87 4.14 -12.47
C ASN A 119 8.92 3.07 -12.15
N GLU A 120 9.01 2.06 -13.02
CA GLU A 120 9.93 0.95 -12.85
C GLU A 120 11.38 1.41 -13.07
N SER A 121 12.26 0.88 -12.24
CA SER A 121 13.69 1.12 -12.40
C SER A 121 14.25 0.27 -13.55
N GLU A 122 14.96 0.88 -14.46
CA GLU A 122 15.65 0.17 -15.56
C GLU A 122 16.90 -0.58 -15.09
N THR A 123 17.36 -0.31 -13.88
CA THR A 123 18.57 -0.93 -13.33
C THR A 123 18.25 -1.74 -12.08
N THR A 124 18.82 -2.92 -11.94
CA THR A 124 18.62 -3.86 -10.84
C THR A 124 18.94 -3.29 -9.44
N ASN A 125 19.62 -2.14 -9.38
CA ASN A 125 20.04 -1.49 -8.13
C ASN A 125 19.28 -0.19 -7.82
N LYS A 126 18.25 0.18 -8.60
CA LYS A 126 17.42 1.36 -8.31
C LYS A 126 16.04 0.92 -7.88
N GLU A 127 15.54 1.58 -6.86
CA GLU A 127 14.19 1.36 -6.33
C GLU A 127 13.14 1.89 -7.30
N SER A 128 12.10 1.10 -7.53
CA SER A 128 10.91 1.57 -8.27
C SER A 128 10.18 2.62 -7.45
N LYS A 129 9.67 3.65 -8.10
CA LYS A 129 8.97 4.77 -7.47
C LYS A 129 7.48 4.68 -7.72
N ALA A 130 6.70 5.03 -6.71
CA ALA A 130 5.26 5.14 -6.82
C ALA A 130 4.79 6.58 -6.60
N ILE A 131 3.77 6.99 -7.36
CA ILE A 131 2.99 8.19 -7.11
C ILE A 131 1.55 7.73 -6.92
N ILE A 132 0.97 8.08 -5.79
CA ILE A 132 -0.39 7.68 -5.43
C ILE A 132 -1.19 8.97 -5.20
N THR A 133 -2.21 9.17 -6.01
CA THR A 133 -3.12 10.30 -5.88
C THR A 133 -4.47 9.79 -5.42
N ILE A 134 -4.95 10.27 -4.28
CA ILE A 134 -6.25 9.94 -3.70
C ILE A 134 -7.13 11.19 -3.79
N THR A 135 -8.25 11.08 -4.49
CA THR A 135 -9.22 12.18 -4.62
C THR A 135 -10.53 11.73 -3.96
N ASN A 136 -10.95 12.44 -2.93
CA ASN A 136 -12.20 12.14 -2.23
C ASN A 136 -13.42 12.74 -2.96
N GLU A 137 -14.62 12.46 -2.45
CA GLU A 137 -15.90 12.95 -3.03
C GLU A 137 -16.06 14.47 -3.00
N LYS A 138 -15.21 15.20 -2.26
CA LYS A 138 -15.20 16.67 -2.18
C LYS A 138 -14.08 17.28 -3.01
N ASP A 139 -13.51 16.53 -3.96
CA ASP A 139 -12.38 16.91 -4.81
C ASP A 139 -11.09 17.27 -4.04
N LEU A 140 -11.02 16.94 -2.74
CA LEU A 140 -9.77 17.06 -2.00
C LEU A 140 -8.79 16.03 -2.51
N GLN A 141 -7.63 16.50 -2.92
CA GLN A 141 -6.58 15.66 -3.49
C GLN A 141 -5.42 15.48 -2.51
N LEU A 142 -5.10 14.24 -2.21
CA LEU A 142 -3.89 13.82 -1.48
C LEU A 142 -2.92 13.19 -2.48
N VAL A 143 -1.69 13.66 -2.52
CA VAL A 143 -0.65 13.11 -3.38
C VAL A 143 0.49 12.60 -2.53
N TYR A 144 0.81 11.33 -2.67
CA TYR A 144 1.94 10.66 -2.04
C TYR A 144 2.94 10.23 -3.10
N LYS A 145 4.22 10.49 -2.85
CA LYS A 145 5.32 9.95 -3.65
C LYS A 145 6.22 9.15 -2.73
N GLY A 146 6.73 8.04 -3.22
CA GLY A 146 7.55 7.18 -2.40
C GLY A 146 8.28 6.12 -3.20
N ILE A 147 8.95 5.24 -2.46
CA ILE A 147 9.66 4.09 -3.01
C ILE A 147 8.89 2.81 -2.70
N ILE A 148 8.94 1.87 -3.61
CA ILE A 148 8.37 0.55 -3.40
C ILE A 148 9.40 -0.28 -2.66
N LEU A 149 9.11 -0.56 -1.38
CA LEU A 149 9.97 -1.36 -0.51
C LEU A 149 9.87 -2.85 -0.82
N TYR A 150 8.70 -3.29 -1.29
CA TYR A 150 8.38 -4.68 -1.49
C TYR A 150 7.39 -4.87 -2.63
N TYR A 151 7.67 -5.86 -3.48
CA TYR A 151 6.72 -6.54 -4.35
C TYR A 151 6.80 -8.04 -4.09
N VAL A 152 5.67 -8.71 -4.02
CA VAL A 152 5.67 -10.18 -4.03
C VAL A 152 6.22 -10.69 -5.37
N ASN A 153 5.77 -10.11 -6.43
CA ASN A 153 6.22 -10.24 -7.82
C ASN A 153 5.50 -9.13 -8.60
N PRO A 154 6.17 -8.23 -9.32
CA PRO A 154 5.53 -7.15 -10.06
C PRO A 154 4.47 -7.64 -11.05
N LEU A 155 4.73 -8.72 -11.78
CA LEU A 155 3.76 -9.29 -12.74
C LEU A 155 2.53 -9.83 -12.03
N LEU A 156 2.69 -10.49 -10.88
CA LEU A 156 1.57 -10.97 -10.09
C LEU A 156 0.75 -9.82 -9.51
N PHE A 157 1.42 -8.77 -9.02
CA PHE A 157 0.74 -7.57 -8.52
C PHE A 157 -0.11 -6.92 -9.61
N TYR A 158 0.46 -6.70 -10.80
CA TYR A 158 -0.30 -6.15 -11.94
C TYR A 158 -1.44 -7.06 -12.37
N TYR A 159 -1.21 -8.37 -12.44
CA TYR A 159 -2.26 -9.34 -12.72
C TYR A 159 -3.40 -9.29 -11.71
N ARG A 160 -3.09 -9.11 -10.41
CA ARG A 160 -4.12 -9.01 -9.37
C ARG A 160 -4.96 -7.74 -9.50
N LEU A 161 -4.34 -6.60 -9.83
CA LEU A 161 -5.08 -5.37 -10.16
C LEU A 161 -5.99 -5.58 -11.37
N GLU A 162 -5.47 -6.20 -12.43
CA GLU A 162 -6.22 -6.42 -13.67
C GLU A 162 -7.37 -7.44 -13.54
N LYS A 163 -7.35 -8.32 -12.56
CA LYS A 163 -8.49 -9.19 -12.26
C LYS A 163 -9.75 -8.47 -11.78
N ILE A 164 -9.63 -7.21 -11.37
CA ILE A 164 -10.74 -6.41 -10.85
C ILE A 164 -11.35 -5.50 -11.94
N ILE A 165 -10.79 -5.54 -13.17
CA ILE A 165 -11.28 -4.79 -14.34
C ILE A 165 -12.66 -5.25 -14.78
#